data_e942c09f10b1bdcf0c28518525e15c13
#
_entry.id   e942c09f10b1bdcf0c28518525e15c13
#
_cell.length_a   1.000
_cell.length_b   1.000
_cell.length_c   1.000
_cell.angle_alpha   90.00
_cell.angle_beta   90.00
_cell.angle_gamma   90.00
#
_symmetry.space_group_name_H-M   'P 1'
#
loop_
_entity.id
_entity.type
_entity.pdbx_description
1 polymer ?
#
loop_
_entity_poly.entity_id
_entity_poly.type
_entity_poly.pdbx_seq_one_letter_code
_entity_poly.pdbx_strand_id
1 'polypeptide(L)'
;HIVMTAIALETSHMEIGPGITNPYTRHPAQTAAAIMTLDELSKGRAFLGIGAGGSLTLDPLEIRREKPLTAVRDTIEITRKLLTGKRVSHEGLIASIESAQIDYTRQDIEVWLAGRGPKMLALGGELADGVMLDFIYKPELGEYIENIRHSKKTKVCYSTAIVTDEQDLEFVRPHMTYRLVDAPPRVKESIGITPEE
;
A
#
# COMPACT_ATOMS: atom_id res chain seq x y z
N HIS A 1 -5.35 -0.77 -12.64
CA HIS A 1 -5.59 -2.21 -12.90
C HIS A 1 -5.41 -2.57 -14.39
N ILE A 2 -5.86 -1.75 -15.36
CA ILE A 2 -5.79 -2.08 -16.80
C ILE A 2 -4.35 -2.39 -17.26
N VAL A 3 -3.39 -1.54 -16.90
CA VAL A 3 -1.97 -1.76 -17.25
C VAL A 3 -1.44 -3.04 -16.61
N MET A 4 -1.78 -3.30 -15.35
CA MET A 4 -1.37 -4.54 -14.65
C MET A 4 -1.94 -5.77 -15.33
N THR A 5 -3.19 -5.71 -15.83
CA THR A 5 -3.80 -6.79 -16.60
C THR A 5 -3.00 -7.06 -17.90
N ALA A 6 -2.65 -6.02 -18.64
CA ALA A 6 -1.82 -6.18 -19.85
C ALA A 6 -0.47 -6.84 -19.54
N ILE A 7 0.22 -6.37 -18.49
CA ILE A 7 1.50 -6.98 -18.05
C ILE A 7 1.29 -8.44 -17.59
N ALA A 8 0.20 -8.73 -16.89
CA ALA A 8 -0.09 -10.08 -16.41
C ALA A 8 -0.28 -11.09 -17.55
N LEU A 9 -0.86 -10.65 -18.67
CA LEU A 9 -1.08 -11.50 -19.85
C LEU A 9 0.22 -11.74 -20.65
N GLU A 10 1.14 -10.79 -20.61
CA GLU A 10 2.44 -10.87 -21.32
C GLU A 10 3.58 -11.48 -20.49
N THR A 11 3.32 -11.78 -19.21
CA THR A 11 4.34 -12.33 -18.29
C THR A 11 3.87 -13.63 -17.64
N SER A 12 4.81 -14.46 -17.16
CA SER A 12 4.49 -15.77 -16.56
C SER A 12 5.02 -15.99 -15.15
N HIS A 13 5.97 -15.17 -14.67
CA HIS A 13 6.66 -15.41 -13.39
C HIS A 13 6.55 -14.25 -12.40
N MET A 14 6.29 -13.03 -12.91
CA MET A 14 6.26 -11.82 -12.10
C MET A 14 5.00 -11.80 -11.23
N GLU A 15 5.16 -11.58 -9.93
CA GLU A 15 4.06 -11.17 -9.07
C GLU A 15 3.60 -9.76 -9.46
N ILE A 16 2.31 -9.52 -9.42
CA ILE A 16 1.74 -8.29 -9.95
C ILE A 16 0.62 -7.74 -9.06
N GLY A 17 0.71 -6.47 -8.75
CA GLY A 17 -0.30 -5.80 -7.94
C GLY A 17 -0.05 -4.30 -7.83
N PRO A 18 -1.00 -3.54 -7.27
CA PRO A 18 -0.80 -2.11 -7.07
C PRO A 18 0.21 -1.86 -5.95
N GLY A 19 1.18 -1.05 -6.20
CA GLY A 19 2.08 -0.54 -5.18
C GLY A 19 1.95 0.99 -5.04
N ILE A 20 0.84 1.50 -4.60
CA ILE A 20 -0.35 0.98 -3.93
C ILE A 20 -1.65 1.54 -4.50
N THR A 21 -2.81 1.02 -4.06
CA THR A 21 -4.12 1.68 -4.15
C THR A 21 -4.51 2.32 -2.80
N ASN A 22 -5.67 3.00 -2.74
CA ASN A 22 -6.16 3.66 -1.54
C ASN A 22 -7.67 3.42 -1.33
N PRO A 23 -8.21 3.64 -0.11
CA PRO A 23 -9.61 3.36 0.20
C PRO A 23 -10.61 4.42 -0.30
N TYR A 24 -10.16 5.56 -0.82
CA TYR A 24 -11.03 6.72 -1.09
C TYR A 24 -11.47 6.83 -2.54
N THR A 25 -10.62 6.43 -3.48
CA THR A 25 -10.89 6.54 -4.92
C THR A 25 -11.70 5.37 -5.46
N ARG A 26 -11.90 4.31 -4.64
CA ARG A 26 -12.63 3.11 -5.03
C ARG A 26 -13.18 2.39 -3.80
N HIS A 27 -14.43 1.93 -3.89
CA HIS A 27 -15.01 1.10 -2.83
C HIS A 27 -14.22 -0.20 -2.62
N PRO A 28 -13.96 -0.64 -1.37
CA PRO A 28 -13.17 -1.85 -1.07
C PRO A 28 -13.63 -3.12 -1.80
N ALA A 29 -14.94 -3.31 -1.98
CA ALA A 29 -15.47 -4.46 -2.72
C ALA A 29 -15.06 -4.43 -4.20
N GLN A 30 -14.99 -3.25 -4.83
CA GLN A 30 -14.51 -3.13 -6.21
C GLN A 30 -13.00 -3.34 -6.30
N THR A 31 -12.25 -2.91 -5.28
CA THR A 31 -10.81 -3.19 -5.17
C THR A 31 -10.57 -4.70 -5.05
N ALA A 32 -11.31 -5.39 -4.19
CA ALA A 32 -11.25 -6.83 -4.04
C ALA A 32 -11.58 -7.57 -5.35
N ALA A 33 -12.68 -7.21 -6.03
CA ALA A 33 -13.06 -7.79 -7.30
C ALA A 33 -11.98 -7.59 -8.38
N ALA A 34 -11.39 -6.40 -8.46
CA ALA A 34 -10.33 -6.12 -9.43
C ALA A 34 -9.06 -6.94 -9.18
N ILE A 35 -8.67 -7.13 -7.92
CA ILE A 35 -7.52 -7.96 -7.56
C ILE A 35 -7.79 -9.44 -7.82
N MET A 36 -8.99 -9.93 -7.53
CA MET A 36 -9.38 -11.32 -7.84
C MET A 36 -9.37 -11.58 -9.34
N THR A 37 -9.90 -10.66 -10.15
CA THR A 37 -9.82 -10.75 -11.61
C THR A 37 -8.37 -10.74 -12.12
N LEU A 38 -7.53 -9.89 -11.55
CA LEU A 38 -6.11 -9.86 -11.88
C LEU A 38 -5.43 -11.18 -11.50
N ASP A 39 -5.79 -11.77 -10.34
CA ASP A 39 -5.27 -13.03 -9.88
C ASP A 39 -5.66 -14.19 -10.80
N GLU A 40 -6.91 -14.27 -11.21
CA GLU A 40 -7.39 -15.25 -12.18
C GLU A 40 -6.63 -15.15 -13.50
N LEU A 41 -6.55 -13.94 -14.09
CA LEU A 41 -5.85 -13.70 -15.36
C LEU A 41 -4.36 -13.95 -15.28
N SER A 42 -3.73 -13.64 -14.15
CA SER A 42 -2.30 -13.85 -13.92
C SER A 42 -1.96 -15.29 -13.47
N LYS A 43 -2.96 -16.17 -13.30
CA LYS A 43 -2.80 -17.55 -12.82
C LYS A 43 -2.18 -17.60 -11.40
N GLY A 44 -2.71 -16.81 -10.49
CA GLY A 44 -2.35 -16.86 -9.08
C GLY A 44 -1.11 -16.00 -8.70
N ARG A 45 -0.81 -14.93 -9.43
CA ARG A 45 0.35 -14.05 -9.19
C ARG A 45 -0.01 -12.68 -8.64
N ALA A 46 -1.30 -12.42 -8.35
CA ALA A 46 -1.71 -11.10 -7.87
C ALA A 46 -1.46 -10.92 -6.37
N PHE A 47 -1.17 -9.68 -5.99
CA PHE A 47 -1.20 -9.20 -4.62
C PHE A 47 -1.95 -7.86 -4.54
N LEU A 48 -2.45 -7.50 -3.36
CA LEU A 48 -3.05 -6.20 -3.10
C LEU A 48 -2.11 -5.33 -2.26
N GLY A 49 -1.57 -4.27 -2.82
CA GLY A 49 -0.93 -3.20 -2.05
C GLY A 49 -1.92 -2.07 -1.77
N ILE A 50 -2.04 -1.68 -0.48
CA ILE A 50 -2.93 -0.63 -0.02
C ILE A 50 -2.22 0.35 0.92
N GLY A 51 -2.62 1.61 0.87
CA GLY A 51 -2.16 2.64 1.80
C GLY A 51 -3.20 3.74 1.95
N ALA A 52 -2.89 4.73 2.76
CA ALA A 52 -3.83 5.80 3.10
C ALA A 52 -4.12 6.81 1.97
N GLY A 53 -3.47 6.69 0.82
CA GLY A 53 -3.49 7.72 -0.22
C GLY A 53 -2.64 8.94 0.14
N GLY A 54 -2.01 9.53 -0.86
CA GLY A 54 -1.22 10.75 -0.72
C GLY A 54 -1.96 11.97 -1.22
N SER A 55 -1.53 13.16 -0.78
CA SER A 55 -2.07 14.46 -1.19
C SER A 55 -2.04 14.63 -2.71
N LEU A 56 -0.95 14.25 -3.37
CA LEU A 56 -0.85 14.34 -4.84
C LEU A 56 -1.91 13.54 -5.61
N THR A 57 -2.48 12.52 -4.98
CA THR A 57 -3.53 11.71 -5.62
C THR A 57 -4.91 12.21 -5.24
N LEU A 58 -5.10 12.61 -3.99
CA LEU A 58 -6.43 12.90 -3.45
C LEU A 58 -6.82 14.38 -3.61
N ASP A 59 -5.86 15.32 -3.39
CA ASP A 59 -6.15 16.75 -3.45
C ASP A 59 -6.62 17.23 -4.83
N PRO A 60 -6.01 16.82 -5.97
CA PRO A 60 -6.49 17.17 -7.30
C PRO A 60 -7.89 16.63 -7.62
N LEU A 61 -8.33 15.59 -6.89
CA LEU A 61 -9.67 15.01 -7.01
C LEU A 61 -10.64 15.60 -5.99
N GLU A 62 -10.21 16.57 -5.19
CA GLU A 62 -10.99 17.16 -4.08
C GLU A 62 -11.49 16.11 -3.06
N ILE A 63 -10.76 14.99 -2.93
CA ILE A 63 -11.11 13.89 -2.01
C ILE A 63 -10.42 14.12 -0.68
N ARG A 64 -11.21 14.29 0.39
CA ARG A 64 -10.69 14.39 1.75
C ARG A 64 -10.24 13.04 2.28
N ARG A 65 -9.04 13.01 2.84
CA ARG A 65 -8.49 11.82 3.51
C ARG A 65 -8.98 11.77 4.97
N GLU A 66 -10.18 11.29 5.18
CA GLU A 66 -10.79 11.18 6.50
C GLU A 66 -10.47 9.84 7.17
N LYS A 67 -10.10 9.86 8.46
CA LYS A 67 -9.86 8.68 9.30
C LYS A 67 -9.00 7.58 8.60
N PRO A 68 -7.80 7.91 8.14
CA PRO A 68 -7.02 7.04 7.23
C PRO A 68 -6.71 5.64 7.81
N LEU A 69 -6.49 5.52 9.11
CA LEU A 69 -6.30 4.20 9.76
C LEU A 69 -7.55 3.34 9.64
N THR A 70 -8.71 3.91 9.92
CA THR A 70 -9.99 3.20 9.86
C THR A 70 -10.32 2.83 8.41
N ALA A 71 -10.13 3.75 7.46
CA ALA A 71 -10.40 3.50 6.05
C ALA A 71 -9.55 2.36 5.48
N VAL A 72 -8.26 2.31 5.84
CA VAL A 72 -7.36 1.22 5.44
C VAL A 72 -7.76 -0.09 6.13
N ARG A 73 -8.09 -0.06 7.43
CA ARG A 73 -8.59 -1.23 8.16
C ARG A 73 -9.84 -1.82 7.51
N ASP A 74 -10.88 -1.00 7.30
CA ASP A 74 -12.14 -1.43 6.67
C ASP A 74 -11.86 -2.08 5.31
N THR A 75 -10.95 -1.48 4.52
CA THR A 75 -10.60 -2.02 3.18
C THR A 75 -9.92 -3.39 3.29
N ILE A 76 -8.97 -3.57 4.19
CA ILE A 76 -8.29 -4.85 4.38
C ILE A 76 -9.29 -5.91 4.87
N GLU A 77 -10.12 -5.59 5.86
CA GLU A 77 -11.08 -6.52 6.44
C GLU A 77 -12.17 -6.92 5.43
N ILE A 78 -12.71 -5.97 4.66
CA ILE A 78 -13.67 -6.26 3.59
C ILE A 78 -13.03 -7.16 2.53
N THR A 79 -11.81 -6.82 2.08
CA THR A 79 -11.08 -7.62 1.10
C THR A 79 -10.87 -9.06 1.60
N ARG A 80 -10.36 -9.24 2.82
CA ARG A 80 -10.14 -10.55 3.43
C ARG A 80 -11.43 -11.37 3.52
N LYS A 81 -12.55 -10.75 3.91
CA LYS A 81 -13.84 -11.42 3.93
C LYS A 81 -14.27 -11.89 2.54
N LEU A 82 -14.15 -11.04 1.52
CA LEU A 82 -14.52 -11.38 0.15
C LEU A 82 -13.63 -12.45 -0.46
N LEU A 83 -12.33 -12.48 -0.12
CA LEU A 83 -11.39 -13.53 -0.54
C LEU A 83 -11.82 -14.94 -0.09
N THR A 84 -12.68 -15.07 0.92
CA THR A 84 -13.20 -16.37 1.36
C THR A 84 -14.15 -17.04 0.35
N GLY A 85 -14.67 -16.32 -0.64
CA GLY A 85 -15.68 -16.79 -1.58
C GLY A 85 -17.07 -16.98 -0.98
N LYS A 86 -17.22 -16.70 0.31
CA LYS A 86 -18.49 -16.82 1.01
C LYS A 86 -19.30 -15.53 0.88
N ARG A 87 -20.60 -15.64 1.07
CA ARG A 87 -21.48 -14.48 1.25
C ARG A 87 -21.18 -13.84 2.61
N VAL A 88 -20.78 -12.57 2.59
CA VAL A 88 -20.29 -11.88 3.77
C VAL A 88 -20.88 -10.49 3.92
N SER A 89 -20.94 -10.04 5.16
CA SER A 89 -21.28 -8.66 5.50
C SER A 89 -20.17 -8.07 6.38
N HIS A 90 -19.98 -6.77 6.28
CA HIS A 90 -19.08 -6.00 7.12
C HIS A 90 -19.67 -4.61 7.32
N GLU A 91 -19.85 -4.24 8.56
CA GLU A 91 -20.22 -2.89 8.96
C GLU A 91 -18.96 -2.15 9.41
N GLY A 92 -18.44 -1.32 8.55
CA GLY A 92 -17.27 -0.48 8.83
C GLY A 92 -17.67 0.98 9.02
N LEU A 93 -16.76 1.78 9.56
CA LEU A 93 -17.00 3.21 9.79
C LEU A 93 -16.89 4.04 8.50
N ILE A 94 -16.07 3.60 7.55
CA ILE A 94 -15.81 4.30 6.29
C ILE A 94 -16.42 3.54 5.11
N ALA A 95 -16.41 2.21 5.15
CA ALA A 95 -16.98 1.38 4.10
C ALA A 95 -17.70 0.18 4.71
N SER A 96 -18.82 -0.20 4.10
CA SER A 96 -19.61 -1.35 4.53
C SER A 96 -20.02 -2.18 3.31
N ILE A 97 -20.27 -3.46 3.52
CA ILE A 97 -20.87 -4.36 2.55
C ILE A 97 -21.97 -5.18 3.24
N GLU A 98 -23.03 -5.48 2.49
CA GLU A 98 -24.10 -6.33 2.98
C GLU A 98 -24.33 -7.47 1.98
N SER A 99 -24.28 -8.71 2.48
CA SER A 99 -24.59 -9.92 1.72
C SER A 99 -23.81 -10.01 0.38
N ALA A 100 -22.56 -9.50 0.35
CA ALA A 100 -21.72 -9.50 -0.84
C ALA A 100 -20.96 -10.83 -1.01
N GLN A 101 -20.74 -11.21 -2.26
CA GLN A 101 -19.98 -12.40 -2.63
C GLN A 101 -19.25 -12.18 -3.94
N ILE A 102 -18.11 -12.82 -4.12
CA ILE A 102 -17.36 -12.87 -5.38
C ILE A 102 -17.10 -14.35 -5.69
N ASP A 103 -17.40 -14.76 -6.93
CA ASP A 103 -17.39 -16.18 -7.31
C ASP A 103 -15.97 -16.74 -7.46
N TYR A 104 -15.06 -16.02 -8.14
CA TYR A 104 -13.65 -16.39 -8.17
C TYR A 104 -12.93 -15.86 -6.92
N THR A 105 -12.28 -16.74 -6.19
CA THR A 105 -11.50 -16.36 -5.02
C THR A 105 -10.30 -17.26 -4.80
N ARG A 106 -9.21 -16.67 -4.31
CA ARG A 106 -8.04 -17.36 -3.76
C ARG A 106 -7.69 -16.72 -2.42
N GLN A 107 -7.83 -17.48 -1.34
CA GLN A 107 -7.72 -16.95 0.03
C GLN A 107 -6.31 -16.46 0.41
N ASP A 108 -5.30 -16.96 -0.26
CA ASP A 108 -3.89 -16.65 -0.03
C ASP A 108 -3.34 -15.52 -0.92
N ILE A 109 -4.22 -14.73 -1.55
CA ILE A 109 -3.80 -13.45 -2.16
C ILE A 109 -3.23 -12.56 -1.06
N GLU A 110 -1.95 -12.20 -1.18
CA GLU A 110 -1.28 -11.38 -0.19
C GLU A 110 -1.82 -9.96 -0.18
N VAL A 111 -2.03 -9.42 1.02
CA VAL A 111 -2.36 -8.01 1.25
C VAL A 111 -1.18 -7.33 1.88
N TRP A 112 -0.65 -6.31 1.19
CA TRP A 112 0.47 -5.51 1.61
C TRP A 112 0.02 -4.10 2.00
N LEU A 113 0.51 -3.59 3.12
CA LEU A 113 0.19 -2.24 3.58
C LEU A 113 1.40 -1.32 3.43
N ALA A 114 1.21 -0.18 2.76
CA ALA A 114 2.23 0.86 2.72
C ALA A 114 1.93 1.99 3.70
N GLY A 115 2.95 2.38 4.47
CA GLY A 115 2.84 3.44 5.45
C GLY A 115 4.17 3.81 6.08
N ARG A 116 4.20 4.98 6.73
CA ARG A 116 5.38 5.50 7.45
C ARG A 116 5.09 5.84 8.91
N GLY A 117 3.86 6.16 9.24
CA GLY A 117 3.50 6.49 10.62
C GLY A 117 3.39 5.26 11.52
N PRO A 118 3.80 5.34 12.80
CA PRO A 118 3.85 4.17 13.70
C PRO A 118 2.51 3.45 13.84
N LYS A 119 1.39 4.17 13.88
CA LYS A 119 0.05 3.56 13.95
C LYS A 119 -0.31 2.79 12.68
N MET A 120 0.12 3.27 11.50
CA MET A 120 -0.12 2.59 10.23
C MET A 120 0.77 1.35 10.09
N LEU A 121 2.01 1.42 10.55
CA LEU A 121 2.93 0.28 10.59
C LEU A 121 2.43 -0.81 11.54
N ALA A 122 1.94 -0.42 12.73
CA ALA A 122 1.32 -1.34 13.67
C ALA A 122 0.10 -2.04 13.06
N LEU A 123 -0.76 -1.29 12.34
CA LEU A 123 -1.89 -1.86 11.60
C LEU A 123 -1.44 -2.86 10.53
N GLY A 124 -0.33 -2.56 9.82
CA GLY A 124 0.28 -3.47 8.85
C GLY A 124 0.74 -4.78 9.50
N GLY A 125 1.42 -4.70 10.64
CA GLY A 125 1.83 -5.88 11.41
C GLY A 125 0.66 -6.71 11.95
N GLU A 126 -0.48 -6.08 12.23
CA GLU A 126 -1.70 -6.73 12.72
C GLU A 126 -2.49 -7.45 11.60
N LEU A 127 -2.70 -6.80 10.45
CA LEU A 127 -3.68 -7.23 9.46
C LEU A 127 -3.11 -7.65 8.10
N ALA A 128 -1.89 -7.21 7.76
CA ALA A 128 -1.31 -7.44 6.45
C ALA A 128 -0.31 -8.61 6.45
N ASP A 129 -0.09 -9.22 5.29
CA ASP A 129 0.95 -10.24 5.09
C ASP A 129 2.32 -9.60 4.96
N GLY A 130 2.35 -8.35 4.50
CA GLY A 130 3.57 -7.58 4.38
C GLY A 130 3.36 -6.07 4.49
N VAL A 131 4.45 -5.35 4.76
CA VAL A 131 4.51 -3.90 4.80
C VAL A 131 5.49 -3.39 3.77
N MET A 132 5.07 -2.41 2.99
CA MET A 132 5.89 -1.70 2.03
C MET A 132 6.40 -0.41 2.67
N LEU A 133 7.72 -0.30 2.78
CA LEU A 133 8.42 0.91 3.22
C LEU A 133 9.06 1.59 2.02
N ASP A 134 8.71 2.85 1.81
CA ASP A 134 9.18 3.64 0.69
C ASP A 134 9.75 4.96 1.20
N PHE A 135 10.91 5.36 0.68
CA PHE A 135 11.60 6.59 1.05
C PHE A 135 11.80 6.77 2.56
N ILE A 136 12.23 5.71 3.22
CA ILE A 136 12.67 5.75 4.62
C ILE A 136 14.17 6.04 4.65
N TYR A 137 14.59 6.97 5.51
CA TYR A 137 16.00 7.21 5.76
C TYR A 137 16.62 5.95 6.37
N LYS A 138 17.60 5.36 5.68
CA LYS A 138 18.16 4.04 6.01
C LYS A 138 18.58 3.87 7.48
N PRO A 139 19.21 4.85 8.17
CA PRO A 139 19.54 4.74 9.59
C PRO A 139 18.30 4.56 10.50
N GLU A 140 17.12 5.00 10.11
CA GLU A 140 15.89 4.86 10.88
C GLU A 140 15.11 3.58 10.59
N LEU A 141 15.54 2.78 9.60
CA LEU A 141 14.82 1.59 9.16
C LEU A 141 14.53 0.61 10.32
N GLY A 142 15.47 0.49 11.28
CA GLY A 142 15.29 -0.33 12.47
C GLY A 142 14.06 0.06 13.29
N GLU A 143 13.85 1.35 13.53
CA GLU A 143 12.68 1.87 14.26
C GLU A 143 11.37 1.56 13.53
N TYR A 144 11.36 1.71 12.19
CA TYR A 144 10.18 1.38 11.39
C TYR A 144 9.84 -0.11 11.47
N ILE A 145 10.84 -0.99 11.43
CA ILE A 145 10.67 -2.45 11.57
C ILE A 145 10.13 -2.79 12.96
N GLU A 146 10.62 -2.16 14.03
CA GLU A 146 10.09 -2.38 15.39
C GLU A 146 8.61 -1.99 15.50
N ASN A 147 8.19 -0.91 14.85
CA ASN A 147 6.78 -0.50 14.81
C ASN A 147 5.86 -1.50 14.06
N ILE A 148 6.41 -2.33 13.17
CA ILE A 148 5.66 -3.36 12.42
C ILE A 148 5.52 -4.65 13.27
N ARG A 149 6.40 -4.90 14.23
CA ARG A 149 6.51 -6.17 14.96
C ARG A 149 5.33 -6.47 15.90
N HIS A 150 4.17 -6.79 15.32
CA HIS A 150 3.10 -7.50 16.04
C HIS A 150 3.06 -8.99 15.68
N SER A 151 3.62 -9.37 14.53
CA SER A 151 3.71 -10.75 14.08
C SER A 151 5.10 -11.04 13.49
N LYS A 152 5.73 -12.13 13.94
CA LYS A 152 7.01 -12.62 13.37
C LYS A 152 6.89 -13.05 11.89
N LYS A 153 5.68 -13.07 11.32
CA LYS A 153 5.40 -13.52 9.95
C LYS A 153 5.23 -12.38 8.96
N THR A 154 5.08 -11.12 9.43
CA THR A 154 4.90 -9.98 8.53
C THR A 154 6.16 -9.75 7.69
N LYS A 155 6.01 -9.80 6.39
CA LYS A 155 7.08 -9.49 5.43
C LYS A 155 7.33 -7.99 5.38
N VAL A 156 8.56 -7.58 5.07
CA VAL A 156 8.89 -6.16 4.85
C VAL A 156 9.55 -6.01 3.48
N CYS A 157 8.96 -5.18 2.64
CA CYS A 157 9.55 -4.71 1.40
C CYS A 157 10.04 -3.28 1.60
N TYR A 158 11.31 -3.05 1.34
CA TYR A 158 11.91 -1.72 1.39
C TYR A 158 12.37 -1.33 0.00
N SER A 159 11.77 -0.27 -0.56
CA SER A 159 12.21 0.27 -1.84
C SER A 159 13.28 1.34 -1.66
N THR A 160 14.28 1.31 -2.52
CA THR A 160 15.40 2.25 -2.53
C THR A 160 15.78 2.59 -3.96
N ALA A 161 16.39 3.76 -4.15
CA ALA A 161 17.05 4.12 -5.39
C ALA A 161 18.52 3.69 -5.35
N ILE A 162 19.03 3.18 -6.44
CA ILE A 162 20.45 2.90 -6.63
C ILE A 162 21.00 3.97 -7.54
N VAL A 163 21.99 4.71 -7.06
CA VAL A 163 22.70 5.76 -7.81
C VAL A 163 24.10 5.23 -8.11
N THR A 164 24.45 5.09 -9.35
CA THR A 164 25.73 4.53 -9.80
C THR A 164 26.69 5.59 -10.33
N ASP A 165 26.16 6.70 -10.81
CA ASP A 165 26.93 7.81 -11.33
C ASP A 165 26.22 9.16 -11.15
N GLU A 166 26.83 10.22 -11.66
CA GLU A 166 26.31 11.59 -11.53
C GLU A 166 25.04 11.82 -12.38
N GLN A 167 24.91 11.12 -13.50
CA GLN A 167 23.71 11.20 -14.34
C GLN A 167 22.49 10.57 -13.63
N ASP A 168 22.67 9.43 -12.97
CA ASP A 168 21.66 8.80 -12.13
C ASP A 168 21.23 9.74 -10.99
N LEU A 169 22.21 10.43 -10.37
CA LEU A 169 21.93 11.39 -9.30
C LEU A 169 21.04 12.55 -9.79
N GLU A 170 21.34 13.13 -10.95
CA GLU A 170 20.53 14.19 -11.54
C GLU A 170 19.10 13.73 -11.88
N PHE A 171 18.95 12.48 -12.35
CA PHE A 171 17.64 11.89 -12.60
C PHE A 171 16.82 11.67 -11.31
N VAL A 172 17.46 11.20 -10.24
CA VAL A 172 16.81 10.87 -8.98
C VAL A 172 16.54 12.11 -8.11
N ARG A 173 17.39 13.15 -8.18
CA ARG A 173 17.32 14.37 -7.38
C ARG A 173 15.92 15.01 -7.29
N PRO A 174 15.19 15.26 -8.39
CA PRO A 174 13.85 15.85 -8.32
C PRO A 174 12.86 14.99 -7.51
N HIS A 175 12.97 13.66 -7.66
CA HIS A 175 12.10 12.71 -6.93
C HIS A 175 12.44 12.67 -5.44
N MET A 176 13.72 12.74 -5.09
CA MET A 176 14.16 12.79 -3.69
C MET A 176 13.77 14.10 -3.01
N THR A 177 13.98 15.24 -3.67
CA THR A 177 13.58 16.55 -3.15
C THR A 177 12.08 16.59 -2.85
N TYR A 178 11.26 16.10 -3.79
CA TYR A 178 9.83 16.01 -3.58
C TYR A 178 9.46 15.16 -2.33
N ARG A 179 10.15 14.05 -2.09
CA ARG A 179 9.91 13.20 -0.93
C ARG A 179 10.33 13.81 0.39
N LEU A 180 11.31 14.69 0.38
CA LEU A 180 11.75 15.44 1.57
C LEU A 180 10.67 16.41 2.07
N VAL A 181 9.79 16.91 1.20
CA VAL A 181 8.66 17.77 1.61
C VAL A 181 7.80 17.08 2.68
N ASP A 182 7.51 15.80 2.48
CA ASP A 182 6.69 14.99 3.39
C ASP A 182 7.50 14.26 4.49
N ALA A 183 8.83 14.47 4.54
CA ALA A 183 9.66 13.84 5.54
C ALA A 183 9.37 14.41 6.96
N PRO A 184 9.46 13.57 8.02
CA PRO A 184 9.34 14.05 9.39
C PRO A 184 10.36 15.15 9.69
N PRO A 185 10.03 16.13 10.55
CA PRO A 185 10.96 17.22 10.91
C PRO A 185 12.34 16.74 11.35
N ARG A 186 12.40 15.70 12.18
CA ARG A 186 13.66 15.10 12.64
C ARG A 186 14.56 14.58 11.49
N VAL A 187 13.96 14.10 10.39
CA VAL A 187 14.73 13.65 9.22
C VAL A 187 15.31 14.85 8.50
N LYS A 188 14.49 15.90 8.31
CA LYS A 188 14.95 17.16 7.71
C LYS A 188 16.11 17.77 8.49
N GLU A 189 15.97 17.85 9.81
CA GLU A 189 17.04 18.35 10.71
C GLU A 189 18.31 17.51 10.62
N SER A 190 18.20 16.16 10.57
CA SER A 190 19.36 15.26 10.51
C SER A 190 20.19 15.38 9.22
N ILE A 191 19.60 15.90 8.15
CA ILE A 191 20.25 16.16 6.86
C ILE A 191 20.49 17.65 6.59
N GLY A 192 20.26 18.50 7.61
CA GLY A 192 20.56 19.93 7.54
C GLY A 192 19.54 20.78 6.81
N ILE A 193 18.31 20.28 6.58
CA ILE A 193 17.21 21.06 5.99
C ILE A 193 16.48 21.81 7.09
N THR A 194 16.41 23.12 6.98
CA THR A 194 15.67 23.96 7.92
C THR A 194 14.16 24.03 7.55
N PRO A 195 13.26 24.36 8.51
CA PRO A 195 11.83 24.49 8.24
C PRO A 195 11.44 25.54 7.20
N GLU A 196 12.34 26.44 6.86
CA GLU A 196 12.12 27.54 5.90
C GLU A 196 12.55 27.18 4.46
N GLU A 197 13.20 26.04 4.27
CA GLU A 197 13.62 25.46 2.98
C GLU A 197 12.68 24.33 2.54
#